data_1435308cb9948df2e03f3a98de14b118
#
_entry.id   1435308cb9948df2e03f3a98de14b118
#
_cell.length_a   1.000
_cell.length_b   1.000
_cell.length_c   1.000
_cell.angle_alpha   90.00
_cell.angle_beta   90.00
_cell.angle_gamma   90.00
#
_symmetry.space_group_name_H-M   'P 1'
#
loop_
_entity.id
_entity.type
_entity.pdbx_description
1 polymer ?
#
loop_
_entity_poly.entity_id
_entity_poly.type
_entity_poly.pdbx_seq_one_letter_code
_entity_poly.pdbx_strand_id
1 'polypeptide(L)'
;VIERPFGPLDRSVPVVGQGTWNVPVRGARAEEAKRTLQRGVELGMIHIDTAEMYGDGAAEELVGDAIRGLPREQLFLVSKVLPTNATYAGTIRACEASLRRLRTDYLDCYLLHWRGSVPLAETMRALERLVDDGKIRSLGVSNFEIEDLEEARSLLERHPIVCNQVLYHLGERTIEEEEVPYCRSRGIAIVGYTPFGRGDW
;
A
#
# COMPACT_ATOMS: atom_id res chain seq x y z
N VAL A 1 16.85 12.02 1.44
CA VAL A 1 16.47 10.60 1.31
C VAL A 1 16.70 10.18 -0.14
N ILE A 2 17.15 8.95 -0.38
CA ILE A 2 17.27 8.39 -1.74
C ILE A 2 15.84 8.10 -2.24
N GLU A 3 15.55 8.48 -3.48
CA GLU A 3 14.27 8.23 -4.14
C GLU A 3 14.42 7.31 -5.34
N ARG A 4 13.37 6.59 -5.69
CA ARG A 4 13.24 5.72 -6.86
C ARG A 4 11.89 5.90 -7.54
N PRO A 5 11.79 5.72 -8.86
CA PRO A 5 10.51 5.63 -9.55
C PRO A 5 9.63 4.54 -8.93
N PHE A 6 8.35 4.82 -8.76
CA PHE A 6 7.40 3.85 -8.20
C PHE A 6 6.63 3.16 -9.34
N GLY A 7 7.20 2.06 -9.82
CA GLY A 7 6.64 1.34 -10.96
C GLY A 7 6.62 2.22 -12.22
N PRO A 8 5.50 2.21 -12.98
CA PRO A 8 5.34 2.98 -14.20
C PRO A 8 4.88 4.43 -13.94
N LEU A 9 4.77 4.86 -12.68
CA LEU A 9 4.31 6.21 -12.35
C LEU A 9 5.39 7.24 -12.67
N ASP A 10 4.95 8.40 -13.16
CA ASP A 10 5.80 9.60 -13.25
C ASP A 10 5.93 10.26 -11.86
N ARG A 11 6.31 9.44 -10.89
CA ARG A 11 6.54 9.87 -9.50
C ARG A 11 7.61 9.00 -8.85
N SER A 12 8.59 9.63 -8.23
CA SER A 12 9.54 8.97 -7.36
C SER A 12 9.06 8.99 -5.91
N VAL A 13 9.44 7.96 -5.16
CA VAL A 13 9.19 7.85 -3.73
C VAL A 13 10.48 7.54 -2.99
N PRO A 14 10.61 7.91 -1.70
CA PRO A 14 11.75 7.51 -0.89
C PRO A 14 11.83 5.98 -0.79
N VAL A 15 13.06 5.45 -0.86
CA VAL A 15 13.31 4.01 -0.73
C VAL A 15 13.02 3.46 0.65
N VAL A 16 12.86 4.33 1.65
CA VAL A 16 12.44 4.00 3.01
C VAL A 16 11.09 4.64 3.27
N GLY A 17 10.08 3.80 3.49
CA GLY A 17 8.73 4.21 3.89
C GLY A 17 8.46 3.94 5.37
N GLN A 18 7.31 4.42 5.83
CA GLN A 18 6.83 4.25 7.19
C GLN A 18 5.64 3.29 7.20
N GLY A 19 5.84 2.06 7.68
CA GLY A 19 4.77 1.08 7.87
C GLY A 19 4.06 1.26 9.22
N THR A 20 2.77 1.00 9.25
CA THR A 20 1.93 1.18 10.45
C THR A 20 1.37 -0.13 11.02
N TRP A 21 1.86 -1.27 10.56
CA TRP A 21 1.48 -2.54 11.14
C TRP A 21 2.01 -2.65 12.59
N ASN A 22 1.14 -3.04 13.53
CA ASN A 22 1.44 -3.13 14.96
C ASN A 22 1.87 -1.82 15.64
N VAL A 23 1.65 -0.65 15.03
CA VAL A 23 1.84 0.59 15.77
C VAL A 23 0.82 0.71 16.90
N PRO A 24 1.19 1.27 18.06
CA PRO A 24 0.24 1.56 19.12
C PRO A 24 -0.80 2.58 18.65
N VAL A 25 -2.08 2.20 18.69
CA VAL A 25 -3.19 3.05 18.20
C VAL A 25 -4.02 3.68 19.33
N ARG A 26 -3.65 3.46 20.61
CA ARG A 26 -4.40 3.98 21.77
C ARG A 26 -3.46 4.49 22.86
N GLY A 27 -3.99 5.44 23.66
CA GLY A 27 -3.30 5.99 24.84
C GLY A 27 -2.05 6.80 24.51
N ALA A 28 -1.17 6.99 25.49
CA ALA A 28 0.04 7.81 25.35
C ALA A 28 0.98 7.32 24.24
N ARG A 29 1.03 6.00 24.00
CA ARG A 29 1.85 5.42 22.91
C ARG A 29 1.33 5.78 21.53
N ALA A 30 0.03 5.99 21.35
CA ALA A 30 -0.51 6.45 20.08
C ALA A 30 -0.05 7.87 19.75
N GLU A 31 0.02 8.76 20.75
CA GLU A 31 0.56 10.10 20.55
C GLU A 31 2.06 10.09 20.21
N GLU A 32 2.81 9.16 20.77
CA GLU A 32 4.21 8.94 20.40
C GLU A 32 4.33 8.43 18.95
N ALA A 33 3.53 7.43 18.58
CA ALA A 33 3.51 6.90 17.21
C ALA A 33 3.15 7.99 16.19
N LYS A 34 2.17 8.84 16.51
CA LYS A 34 1.81 10.00 15.68
C LYS A 34 2.97 10.96 15.48
N ARG A 35 3.66 11.34 16.57
CA ARG A 35 4.86 12.20 16.49
C ARG A 35 5.97 11.54 15.68
N THR A 36 6.13 10.23 15.80
CA THR A 36 7.12 9.46 15.03
C THR A 36 6.82 9.53 13.53
N LEU A 37 5.56 9.35 13.12
CA LEU A 37 5.15 9.50 11.72
C LEU A 37 5.41 10.91 11.21
N GLN A 38 5.05 11.93 11.98
CA GLN A 38 5.31 13.34 11.64
C GLN A 38 6.80 13.59 11.47
N ARG A 39 7.62 13.11 12.41
CA ARG A 39 9.08 13.23 12.32
C ARG A 39 9.64 12.51 11.09
N GLY A 40 9.10 11.36 10.75
CA GLY A 40 9.45 10.64 9.52
C GLY A 40 9.19 11.48 8.28
N VAL A 41 8.03 12.13 8.19
CA VAL A 41 7.70 13.04 7.07
C VAL A 41 8.68 14.20 6.99
N GLU A 42 9.00 14.85 8.12
CA GLU A 42 10.01 15.93 8.19
C GLU A 42 11.39 15.49 7.68
N LEU A 43 11.74 14.22 7.88
CA LEU A 43 12.99 13.62 7.40
C LEU A 43 12.91 13.14 5.94
N GLY A 44 11.77 13.34 5.26
CA GLY A 44 11.56 12.98 3.87
C GLY A 44 11.02 11.56 3.65
N MET A 45 10.64 10.82 4.71
CA MET A 45 9.96 9.53 4.57
C MET A 45 8.47 9.74 4.32
N ILE A 46 8.14 10.28 3.16
CA ILE A 46 6.78 10.69 2.77
C ILE A 46 5.88 9.50 2.35
N HIS A 47 6.46 8.32 2.09
CA HIS A 47 5.73 7.10 1.80
C HIS A 47 5.22 6.49 3.12
N ILE A 48 3.91 6.54 3.33
CA ILE A 48 3.24 6.00 4.53
C ILE A 48 2.34 4.86 4.09
N ASP A 49 2.58 3.68 4.66
CA ASP A 49 1.87 2.43 4.37
C ASP A 49 0.99 2.02 5.56
N THR A 50 -0.28 1.79 5.28
CA THR A 50 -1.29 1.31 6.23
C THR A 50 -2.21 0.27 5.58
N ALA A 51 -3.22 -0.19 6.30
CA ALA A 51 -4.27 -1.08 5.78
C ALA A 51 -5.52 -1.03 6.67
N GLU A 52 -6.70 -1.33 6.10
CA GLU A 52 -7.95 -1.44 6.87
C GLU A 52 -7.86 -2.51 7.97
N MET A 53 -7.03 -3.55 7.77
CA MET A 53 -6.81 -4.61 8.75
C MET A 53 -6.05 -4.13 9.99
N TYR A 54 -5.23 -3.09 9.88
CA TYR A 54 -4.34 -2.71 10.98
C TYR A 54 -5.11 -2.06 12.12
N GLY A 55 -5.28 -2.83 13.22
CA GLY A 55 -6.08 -2.42 14.37
C GLY A 55 -7.54 -2.11 14.00
N ASP A 56 -8.13 -2.85 13.05
CA ASP A 56 -9.50 -2.66 12.55
C ASP A 56 -9.75 -1.22 12.06
N GLY A 57 -8.76 -0.66 11.35
CA GLY A 57 -8.81 0.71 10.81
C GLY A 57 -8.23 1.78 11.73
N ALA A 58 -7.94 1.48 13.00
CA ALA A 58 -7.41 2.48 13.93
C ALA A 58 -6.01 2.99 13.52
N ALA A 59 -5.22 2.18 12.79
CA ALA A 59 -3.96 2.65 12.24
C ALA A 59 -4.16 3.70 11.13
N GLU A 60 -5.20 3.55 10.31
CA GLU A 60 -5.55 4.57 9.30
C GLU A 60 -6.04 5.87 9.98
N GLU A 61 -6.83 5.78 11.06
CA GLU A 61 -7.24 6.96 11.85
C GLU A 61 -6.04 7.69 12.44
N LEU A 62 -5.08 6.94 13.01
CA LEU A 62 -3.84 7.50 13.55
C LEU A 62 -3.01 8.18 12.47
N VAL A 63 -2.90 7.58 11.27
CA VAL A 63 -2.24 8.21 10.11
C VAL A 63 -2.97 9.49 9.73
N GLY A 64 -4.31 9.47 9.62
CA GLY A 64 -5.11 10.64 9.31
C GLY A 64 -4.92 11.78 10.31
N ASP A 65 -4.77 11.46 11.60
CA ASP A 65 -4.44 12.45 12.63
C ASP A 65 -2.99 12.96 12.53
N ALA A 66 -2.04 12.08 12.18
CA ALA A 66 -0.62 12.44 12.06
C ALA A 66 -0.36 13.39 10.89
N ILE A 67 -1.06 13.20 9.75
CA ILE A 67 -0.86 14.01 8.54
C ILE A 67 -1.72 15.27 8.48
N ARG A 68 -2.56 15.50 9.49
CA ARG A 68 -3.44 16.69 9.51
C ARG A 68 -2.63 17.97 9.42
N GLY A 69 -2.96 18.81 8.43
CA GLY A 69 -2.28 20.08 8.19
C GLY A 69 -1.00 19.98 7.36
N LEU A 70 -0.57 18.78 6.99
CA LEU A 70 0.51 18.60 6.02
C LEU A 70 -0.04 18.74 4.59
N PRO A 71 0.73 19.28 3.63
CA PRO A 71 0.34 19.32 2.22
C PRO A 71 0.16 17.88 1.69
N ARG A 72 -1.09 17.52 1.35
CA ARG A 72 -1.45 16.15 0.96
C ARG A 72 -0.68 15.67 -0.28
N GLU A 73 -0.43 16.56 -1.21
CA GLU A 73 0.27 16.29 -2.48
C GLU A 73 1.76 15.94 -2.28
N GLN A 74 2.33 16.28 -1.13
CA GLN A 74 3.71 15.91 -0.78
C GLN A 74 3.81 14.50 -0.22
N LEU A 75 2.69 13.89 0.20
CA LEU A 75 2.66 12.56 0.78
C LEU A 75 2.39 11.50 -0.29
N PHE A 76 2.88 10.28 -0.04
CA PHE A 76 2.54 9.08 -0.79
C PHE A 76 1.87 8.09 0.16
N LEU A 77 0.53 8.10 0.17
CA LEU A 77 -0.27 7.26 1.07
C LEU A 77 -0.69 5.97 0.38
N VAL A 78 -0.42 4.85 1.04
CA VAL A 78 -0.81 3.50 0.60
C VAL A 78 -1.72 2.87 1.65
N SER A 79 -2.83 2.28 1.20
CA SER A 79 -3.66 1.41 2.04
C SER A 79 -4.07 0.16 1.27
N LYS A 80 -4.74 -0.78 1.93
CA LYS A 80 -5.01 -2.11 1.38
C LYS A 80 -6.41 -2.59 1.75
N VAL A 81 -7.09 -3.23 0.78
CA VAL A 81 -8.34 -3.95 1.00
C VAL A 81 -8.07 -5.40 1.42
N LEU A 82 -8.80 -5.88 2.42
CA LEU A 82 -8.79 -7.30 2.82
C LEU A 82 -9.45 -8.18 1.74
N PRO A 83 -8.97 -9.43 1.54
CA PRO A 83 -9.60 -10.38 0.63
C PRO A 83 -11.07 -10.65 0.93
N THR A 84 -11.49 -10.56 2.19
CA THR A 84 -12.90 -10.70 2.60
C THR A 84 -13.80 -9.58 2.10
N ASN A 85 -13.22 -8.44 1.76
CA ASN A 85 -13.88 -7.26 1.21
C ASN A 85 -13.63 -7.09 -0.31
N ALA A 86 -13.00 -8.07 -0.97
CA ALA A 86 -12.47 -7.95 -2.33
C ALA A 86 -13.50 -8.12 -3.46
N THR A 87 -14.82 -8.26 -3.14
CA THR A 87 -15.87 -8.15 -4.17
C THR A 87 -15.86 -6.75 -4.78
N TYR A 88 -16.41 -6.59 -6.00
CA TYR A 88 -16.48 -5.28 -6.67
C TYR A 88 -17.03 -4.18 -5.75
N ALA A 89 -18.23 -4.39 -5.20
CA ALA A 89 -18.85 -3.43 -4.31
C ALA A 89 -18.14 -3.34 -2.93
N GLY A 90 -17.56 -4.44 -2.47
CA GLY A 90 -16.81 -4.50 -1.22
C GLY A 90 -15.54 -3.66 -1.28
N THR A 91 -14.75 -3.80 -2.35
CA THR A 91 -13.50 -3.04 -2.57
C THR A 91 -13.78 -1.53 -2.61
N ILE A 92 -14.84 -1.11 -3.30
CA ILE A 92 -15.22 0.31 -3.34
C ILE A 92 -15.59 0.82 -1.95
N ARG A 93 -16.45 0.10 -1.20
CA ARG A 93 -16.84 0.49 0.16
C ARG A 93 -15.64 0.51 1.12
N ALA A 94 -14.75 -0.46 1.02
CA ALA A 94 -13.53 -0.54 1.84
C ALA A 94 -12.61 0.66 1.58
N CYS A 95 -12.37 1.01 0.31
CA CYS A 95 -11.59 2.19 -0.07
C CYS A 95 -12.22 3.47 0.49
N GLU A 96 -13.52 3.67 0.31
CA GLU A 96 -14.23 4.83 0.84
C GLU A 96 -14.16 4.91 2.38
N ALA A 97 -14.19 3.77 3.07
CA ALA A 97 -14.02 3.71 4.51
C ALA A 97 -12.58 4.09 4.91
N SER A 98 -11.57 3.60 4.18
CA SER A 98 -10.16 3.97 4.36
C SER A 98 -9.95 5.48 4.17
N LEU A 99 -10.51 6.07 3.11
CA LEU A 99 -10.44 7.52 2.86
C LEU A 99 -11.04 8.33 4.00
N ARG A 100 -12.19 7.90 4.55
CA ARG A 100 -12.79 8.58 5.71
C ARG A 100 -11.92 8.51 6.95
N ARG A 101 -11.32 7.34 7.27
CA ARG A 101 -10.41 7.18 8.42
C ARG A 101 -9.13 8.00 8.26
N LEU A 102 -8.56 7.99 7.06
CA LEU A 102 -7.38 8.78 6.70
C LEU A 102 -7.65 10.29 6.55
N ARG A 103 -8.94 10.69 6.46
CA ARG A 103 -9.38 12.08 6.25
C ARG A 103 -8.75 12.72 5.02
N THR A 104 -8.76 11.99 3.93
CA THR A 104 -8.24 12.41 2.64
C THR A 104 -9.22 12.02 1.53
N ASP A 105 -9.16 12.75 0.41
CA ASP A 105 -10.03 12.49 -0.74
C ASP A 105 -9.47 11.44 -1.69
N TYR A 106 -8.19 11.12 -1.59
CA TYR A 106 -7.55 10.10 -2.42
C TYR A 106 -6.39 9.38 -1.73
N LEU A 107 -6.08 8.17 -2.20
CA LEU A 107 -4.85 7.45 -1.93
C LEU A 107 -3.91 7.53 -3.14
N ASP A 108 -2.61 7.51 -2.90
CA ASP A 108 -1.63 7.44 -3.99
C ASP A 108 -1.58 6.04 -4.59
N CYS A 109 -1.70 5.01 -3.75
CA CYS A 109 -1.82 3.62 -4.19
C CYS A 109 -2.77 2.83 -3.28
N TYR A 110 -3.58 1.95 -3.88
CA TYR A 110 -4.45 1.06 -3.12
C TYR A 110 -4.23 -0.38 -3.56
N LEU A 111 -4.04 -1.29 -2.59
CA LEU A 111 -3.61 -2.66 -2.85
C LEU A 111 -4.71 -3.66 -2.49
N LEU A 112 -4.78 -4.80 -3.21
CA LEU A 112 -5.32 -6.02 -2.63
C LEU A 112 -4.26 -6.61 -1.69
N HIS A 113 -4.60 -6.83 -0.42
CA HIS A 113 -3.65 -7.19 0.64
C HIS A 113 -3.01 -8.57 0.45
N TRP A 114 -3.76 -9.53 -0.07
CA TRP A 114 -3.35 -10.84 -0.59
C TRP A 114 -4.49 -11.45 -1.37
N ARG A 115 -4.18 -12.47 -2.17
CA ARG A 115 -5.20 -13.20 -2.91
C ARG A 115 -6.11 -13.99 -1.97
N GLY A 116 -7.42 -13.81 -2.12
CA GLY A 116 -8.45 -14.55 -1.40
C GLY A 116 -9.27 -15.45 -2.33
N SER A 117 -10.45 -15.86 -1.86
CA SER A 117 -11.38 -16.71 -2.59
C SER A 117 -12.34 -15.94 -3.51
N VAL A 118 -12.40 -14.62 -3.43
CA VAL A 118 -13.21 -13.79 -4.33
C VAL A 118 -12.56 -13.81 -5.71
N PRO A 119 -13.33 -13.98 -6.80
CA PRO A 119 -12.79 -13.91 -8.16
C PRO A 119 -12.01 -12.61 -8.38
N LEU A 120 -10.74 -12.73 -8.81
CA LEU A 120 -9.82 -11.60 -8.93
C LEU A 120 -10.36 -10.50 -9.87
N ALA A 121 -11.12 -10.89 -10.89
CA ALA A 121 -11.77 -9.97 -11.81
C ALA A 121 -12.68 -8.94 -11.14
N GLU A 122 -13.33 -9.29 -10.02
CA GLU A 122 -14.16 -8.34 -9.28
C GLU A 122 -13.29 -7.24 -8.64
N THR A 123 -12.20 -7.64 -8.00
CA THR A 123 -11.28 -6.70 -7.35
C THR A 123 -10.57 -5.82 -8.37
N MET A 124 -10.03 -6.40 -9.44
CA MET A 124 -9.30 -5.63 -10.47
C MET A 124 -10.20 -4.60 -11.12
N ARG A 125 -11.43 -4.97 -11.51
CA ARG A 125 -12.41 -4.03 -12.05
C ARG A 125 -12.80 -2.93 -11.06
N ALA A 126 -12.89 -3.24 -9.75
CA ALA A 126 -13.17 -2.24 -8.73
C ALA A 126 -12.01 -1.26 -8.54
N LEU A 127 -10.76 -1.75 -8.57
CA LEU A 127 -9.57 -0.92 -8.48
C LEU A 127 -9.46 0.03 -9.68
N GLU A 128 -9.70 -0.45 -10.91
CA GLU A 128 -9.76 0.44 -12.09
C GLU A 128 -10.84 1.51 -11.94
N ARG A 129 -12.02 1.12 -11.47
CA ARG A 129 -13.11 2.09 -11.22
C ARG A 129 -12.71 3.14 -10.19
N LEU A 130 -12.00 2.77 -9.13
CA LEU A 130 -11.52 3.71 -8.12
C LEU A 130 -10.46 4.68 -8.69
N VAL A 131 -9.63 4.24 -9.64
CA VAL A 131 -8.70 5.14 -10.37
C VAL A 131 -9.49 6.11 -11.23
N ASP A 132 -10.46 5.63 -12.02
CA ASP A 132 -11.30 6.48 -12.88
C ASP A 132 -12.08 7.53 -12.08
N ASP A 133 -12.56 7.17 -10.88
CA ASP A 133 -13.27 8.07 -9.96
C ASP A 133 -12.31 9.02 -9.21
N GLY A 134 -10.99 8.89 -9.38
CA GLY A 134 -9.98 9.71 -8.73
C GLY A 134 -9.82 9.45 -7.23
N LYS A 135 -10.42 8.37 -6.68
CA LYS A 135 -10.31 7.97 -5.27
C LYS A 135 -8.95 7.34 -4.95
N ILE A 136 -8.33 6.73 -5.94
CA ILE A 136 -6.94 6.26 -5.88
C ILE A 136 -6.20 6.77 -7.12
N ARG A 137 -4.91 7.03 -7.00
CA ARG A 137 -4.06 7.47 -8.14
C ARG A 137 -3.50 6.29 -8.91
N SER A 138 -3.31 5.17 -8.22
CA SER A 138 -2.77 3.94 -8.80
C SER A 138 -3.24 2.72 -8.02
N LEU A 139 -3.12 1.55 -8.65
CA LEU A 139 -3.50 0.27 -8.08
C LEU A 139 -2.29 -0.68 -8.01
N GLY A 140 -2.28 -1.54 -7.03
CA GLY A 140 -1.25 -2.54 -6.84
C GLY A 140 -1.78 -3.77 -6.11
N VAL A 141 -0.87 -4.66 -5.80
CA VAL A 141 -1.16 -5.91 -5.09
C VAL A 141 -0.12 -6.16 -4.00
N SER A 142 -0.39 -7.12 -3.13
CA SER A 142 0.53 -7.55 -2.10
C SER A 142 0.48 -9.07 -1.98
N ASN A 143 1.63 -9.70 -1.75
CA ASN A 143 1.77 -11.15 -1.61
C ASN A 143 1.27 -11.94 -2.82
N PHE A 144 1.51 -11.43 -4.02
CA PHE A 144 1.18 -12.12 -5.27
C PHE A 144 2.41 -12.84 -5.82
N GLU A 145 2.23 -14.09 -6.20
CA GLU A 145 3.18 -14.86 -7.00
C GLU A 145 3.07 -14.47 -8.48
N ILE A 146 3.96 -14.98 -9.34
CA ILE A 146 4.00 -14.61 -10.77
C ILE A 146 2.69 -14.94 -11.47
N GLU A 147 2.12 -16.12 -11.20
CA GLU A 147 0.84 -16.55 -11.78
C GLU A 147 -0.31 -15.60 -11.40
N ASP A 148 -0.35 -15.16 -10.15
CA ASP A 148 -1.34 -14.19 -9.68
C ASP A 148 -1.17 -12.82 -10.35
N LEU A 149 0.09 -12.38 -10.54
CA LEU A 149 0.41 -11.14 -11.25
C LEU A 149 0.00 -11.21 -12.72
N GLU A 150 0.25 -12.34 -13.39
CA GLU A 150 -0.15 -12.55 -14.79
C GLU A 150 -1.69 -12.54 -14.92
N GLU A 151 -2.40 -13.26 -14.03
CA GLU A 151 -3.86 -13.23 -14.01
C GLU A 151 -4.38 -11.81 -13.78
N ALA A 152 -3.90 -11.13 -12.72
CA ALA A 152 -4.33 -9.77 -12.41
C ALA A 152 -4.10 -8.80 -13.59
N ARG A 153 -2.93 -8.88 -14.24
CA ARG A 153 -2.60 -8.05 -15.40
C ARG A 153 -3.51 -8.33 -16.61
N SER A 154 -3.88 -9.60 -16.83
CA SER A 154 -4.77 -9.98 -17.91
C SER A 154 -6.20 -9.45 -17.75
N LEU A 155 -6.60 -9.13 -16.52
CA LEU A 155 -7.91 -8.63 -16.14
C LEU A 155 -8.03 -7.10 -16.17
N LEU A 156 -6.89 -6.40 -16.26
CA LEU A 156 -6.82 -4.93 -16.30
C LEU A 156 -6.81 -4.43 -17.75
N GLU A 157 -7.61 -3.42 -18.03
CA GLU A 157 -7.77 -2.85 -19.37
C GLU A 157 -7.11 -1.47 -19.52
N ARG A 158 -7.09 -0.66 -18.46
CA ARG A 158 -6.74 0.76 -18.53
C ARG A 158 -5.57 1.17 -17.65
N HIS A 159 -5.43 0.53 -16.49
CA HIS A 159 -4.48 0.95 -15.48
C HIS A 159 -3.54 -0.20 -15.10
N PRO A 160 -2.21 -0.02 -15.16
CA PRO A 160 -1.27 -1.08 -14.82
C PRO A 160 -1.18 -1.31 -13.31
N ILE A 161 -0.77 -2.53 -12.92
CA ILE A 161 -0.28 -2.79 -11.56
C ILE A 161 1.02 -2.02 -11.38
N VAL A 162 1.09 -1.13 -10.38
CA VAL A 162 2.28 -0.31 -10.15
C VAL A 162 3.27 -0.95 -9.18
N CYS A 163 2.79 -1.79 -8.26
CA CYS A 163 3.68 -2.47 -7.31
C CYS A 163 3.12 -3.82 -6.86
N ASN A 164 4.03 -4.69 -6.43
CA ASN A 164 3.76 -5.85 -5.61
C ASN A 164 4.48 -5.67 -4.26
N GLN A 165 3.72 -5.63 -3.16
CA GLN A 165 4.28 -5.50 -1.82
C GLN A 165 4.44 -6.89 -1.20
N VAL A 166 5.66 -7.28 -0.85
CA VAL A 166 6.03 -8.67 -0.48
C VAL A 166 6.96 -8.70 0.73
N LEU A 167 7.02 -9.85 1.41
CA LEU A 167 8.01 -10.09 2.45
C LEU A 167 9.42 -10.07 1.84
N TYR A 168 10.28 -9.19 2.35
CA TYR A 168 11.64 -9.10 1.86
C TYR A 168 12.60 -8.51 2.89
N HIS A 169 13.56 -9.28 3.31
CA HIS A 169 14.62 -8.87 4.25
C HIS A 169 15.85 -9.78 4.12
N LEU A 170 16.93 -9.50 4.86
CA LEU A 170 18.19 -10.24 4.74
C LEU A 170 18.07 -11.76 4.97
N GLY A 171 17.13 -12.18 5.82
CA GLY A 171 16.87 -13.61 6.10
C GLY A 171 15.79 -14.25 5.20
N GLU A 172 15.08 -13.46 4.37
CA GLU A 172 14.06 -13.94 3.42
C GLU A 172 14.26 -13.25 2.09
N ARG A 173 14.86 -13.97 1.14
CA ARG A 173 15.31 -13.43 -0.16
C ARG A 173 14.82 -14.26 -1.34
N THR A 174 13.92 -15.20 -1.11
CA THR A 174 13.42 -16.14 -2.14
C THR A 174 12.90 -15.41 -3.38
N ILE A 175 12.26 -14.27 -3.20
CA ILE A 175 11.73 -13.45 -4.30
C ILE A 175 12.81 -12.95 -5.29
N GLU A 176 14.10 -12.99 -4.94
CA GLU A 176 15.18 -12.54 -5.83
C GLU A 176 15.40 -13.46 -7.04
N GLU A 177 14.97 -14.72 -6.92
CA GLU A 177 15.19 -15.71 -7.98
C GLU A 177 14.25 -15.50 -9.18
N GLU A 178 12.97 -15.21 -8.92
CA GLU A 178 11.95 -15.12 -9.97
C GLU A 178 11.13 -13.81 -9.92
N GLU A 179 10.52 -13.45 -8.78
CA GLU A 179 9.56 -12.33 -8.68
C GLU A 179 10.23 -10.98 -8.93
N VAL A 180 11.42 -10.75 -8.40
CA VAL A 180 12.15 -9.48 -8.61
C VAL A 180 12.53 -9.30 -10.09
N PRO A 181 13.16 -10.28 -10.78
CA PRO A 181 13.40 -10.20 -12.23
C PRO A 181 12.13 -10.01 -13.03
N TYR A 182 11.05 -10.76 -12.71
CA TYR A 182 9.76 -10.65 -13.38
C TYR A 182 9.19 -9.22 -13.23
N CYS A 183 9.02 -8.74 -12.00
CA CYS A 183 8.47 -7.42 -11.73
C CYS A 183 9.29 -6.32 -12.40
N ARG A 184 10.62 -6.40 -12.35
CA ARG A 184 11.52 -5.46 -13.03
C ARG A 184 11.28 -5.45 -14.54
N SER A 185 11.13 -6.61 -15.18
CA SER A 185 10.88 -6.72 -16.62
C SER A 185 9.55 -6.11 -17.06
N ARG A 186 8.60 -6.00 -16.13
CA ARG A 186 7.23 -5.49 -16.34
C ARG A 186 7.03 -4.06 -15.81
N GLY A 187 8.08 -3.45 -15.26
CA GLY A 187 7.99 -2.11 -14.67
C GLY A 187 7.16 -2.06 -13.38
N ILE A 188 6.99 -3.18 -12.67
CA ILE A 188 6.29 -3.27 -11.39
C ILE A 188 7.29 -3.03 -10.27
N ALA A 189 7.02 -2.07 -9.38
CA ALA A 189 7.86 -1.83 -8.21
C ALA A 189 7.71 -2.97 -7.19
N ILE A 190 8.82 -3.43 -6.62
CA ILE A 190 8.81 -4.27 -5.42
C ILE A 190 8.87 -3.39 -4.18
N VAL A 191 7.95 -3.60 -3.26
CA VAL A 191 7.92 -2.94 -1.95
C VAL A 191 8.12 -4.02 -0.88
N GLY A 192 9.29 -4.02 -0.23
CA GLY A 192 9.60 -4.99 0.85
C GLY A 192 8.95 -4.57 2.16
N TYR A 193 8.15 -5.44 2.76
CA TYR A 193 7.69 -5.24 4.13
C TYR A 193 8.51 -6.07 5.12
N THR A 194 8.47 -5.70 6.40
CA THR A 194 9.24 -6.34 7.49
C THR A 194 10.77 -6.35 7.23
N PRO A 195 11.38 -5.23 6.80
CA PRO A 195 12.77 -5.22 6.30
C PRO A 195 13.82 -5.64 7.35
N PHE A 196 13.44 -5.66 8.61
CA PHE A 196 14.29 -6.06 9.75
C PHE A 196 13.88 -7.41 10.37
N GLY A 197 13.10 -8.27 9.67
CA GLY A 197 12.76 -9.63 10.11
C GLY A 197 12.16 -9.69 11.51
N ARG A 198 11.47 -8.64 11.98
CA ARG A 198 10.94 -8.47 13.34
C ARG A 198 12.02 -8.51 14.45
N GLY A 199 13.31 -8.38 14.09
CA GLY A 199 14.42 -8.46 15.03
C GLY A 199 14.92 -9.87 15.32
N ASP A 200 14.41 -10.88 14.65
CA ASP A 200 14.83 -12.29 14.77
C ASP A 200 15.98 -12.57 13.79
N TRP A 201 17.20 -12.06 14.13
CA TRP A 201 18.46 -12.29 13.39
C TRP A 201 19.36 -13.23 14.16
#